data_f058f8b698d63cd2fb21a226c579542c
#
_entry.id   f058f8b698d63cd2fb21a226c579542c
#
_cell.length_a   1.000
_cell.length_b   1.000
_cell.length_c   1.000
_cell.angle_alpha   90.00
_cell.angle_beta   90.00
_cell.angle_gamma   90.00
#
_symmetry.space_group_name_H-M   'P 1'
#
loop_
_entity.id
_entity.type
_entity.pdbx_description
1 polymer ?
#
loop_
_entity_poly.entity_id
_entity_poly.type
_entity_poly.pdbx_seq_one_letter_code
_entity_poly.pdbx_strand_id
1 'polypeptide(L)'
;LECALYSVSTVQEEIGLRGAITSTYAVDPHVGVAVDVTHATDCPTIDKKTEGDVRLGGGPVIYRGPNMNPVVTSRLVSIAGRLEMTYQPAASGRPTGTDAN
;
A
#
# COMPACT_ATOMS: atom_id res chain seq x y z
N LEU A 1 -23.38 3.95 -1.31
CA LEU A 1 -22.48 3.04 -0.60
C LEU A 1 -23.23 2.46 0.60
N GLU A 2 -23.10 1.16 0.81
CA GLU A 2 -23.67 0.47 1.98
C GLU A 2 -22.70 0.50 3.19
N CYS A 3 -21.68 1.36 3.13
CA CYS A 3 -20.66 1.53 4.17
C CYS A 3 -20.28 3.00 4.33
N ALA A 4 -19.81 3.35 5.51
CA ALA A 4 -19.14 4.64 5.73
C ALA A 4 -17.72 4.60 5.14
N LEU A 5 -17.33 5.66 4.45
CA LEU A 5 -15.99 5.85 3.93
C LEU A 5 -15.33 7.03 4.65
N TYR A 6 -14.18 6.78 5.25
CA TYR A 6 -13.34 7.79 5.89
C TYR A 6 -12.08 8.00 5.05
N SER A 7 -11.84 9.24 4.66
CA SER A 7 -10.57 9.67 4.07
C SER A 7 -9.76 10.38 5.12
N VAL A 8 -8.59 9.86 5.44
CA VAL A 8 -7.74 10.35 6.52
C VAL A 8 -6.39 10.76 5.97
N SER A 9 -5.94 11.97 6.31
CA SER A 9 -4.57 12.40 6.11
C SER A 9 -3.83 12.26 7.43
N THR A 10 -2.90 11.32 7.49
CA THR A 10 -2.13 11.02 8.69
C THR A 10 -0.98 11.99 8.88
N VAL A 11 -0.52 12.13 10.10
CA VAL A 11 0.66 12.91 10.47
C VAL A 11 1.68 12.01 11.14
N GLN A 12 2.97 12.42 11.11
CA GLN A 12 4.03 11.73 11.85
C GLN A 12 4.24 10.25 11.46
N GLU A 13 4.05 9.93 10.20
CA GLU A 13 4.35 8.58 9.69
C GLU A 13 5.82 8.25 9.88
N GLU A 14 6.74 9.15 9.48
CA GLU A 14 8.20 9.00 9.50
C GLU A 14 8.81 8.85 10.93
N ILE A 15 8.04 9.14 11.96
CA ILE A 15 8.50 9.05 13.35
C ILE A 15 7.68 8.07 14.19
N GLY A 16 7.16 7.02 13.56
CA GLY A 16 6.51 5.89 14.21
C GLY A 16 5.01 5.78 14.00
N LEU A 17 4.52 6.13 12.81
CA LEU A 17 3.14 5.87 12.35
C LEU A 17 2.05 6.44 13.28
N ARG A 18 2.35 7.53 13.98
CA ARG A 18 1.53 8.01 15.12
C ARG A 18 0.15 8.45 14.69
N GLY A 19 0.04 9.13 13.55
CA GLY A 19 -1.24 9.57 13.02
C GLY A 19 -2.14 8.40 12.60
N ALA A 20 -1.59 7.37 11.98
CA ALA A 20 -2.32 6.17 11.61
C ALA A 20 -2.86 5.44 12.84
N ILE A 21 -2.04 5.28 13.89
CA ILE A 21 -2.45 4.63 15.14
C ILE A 21 -3.64 5.36 15.77
N THR A 22 -3.54 6.69 15.91
CA THR A 22 -4.59 7.48 16.56
C THR A 22 -5.86 7.56 15.73
N SER A 23 -5.76 7.72 14.42
CA SER A 23 -6.92 7.77 13.53
C SER A 23 -7.63 6.42 13.42
N THR A 24 -6.87 5.34 13.32
CA THR A 24 -7.43 3.97 13.30
C THR A 24 -8.17 3.67 14.60
N TYR A 25 -7.60 4.04 15.75
CA TYR A 25 -8.28 3.89 17.03
C TYR A 25 -9.58 4.71 17.10
N ALA A 26 -9.57 5.95 16.60
CA ALA A 26 -10.75 6.82 16.65
C ALA A 26 -11.86 6.41 15.69
N VAL A 27 -11.51 5.89 14.50
CA VAL A 27 -12.48 5.48 13.47
C VAL A 27 -12.96 4.05 13.67
N ASP A 28 -12.12 3.18 14.23
CA ASP A 28 -12.36 1.73 14.41
C ASP A 28 -12.84 1.06 13.10
N PRO A 29 -12.06 1.13 12.02
CA PRO A 29 -12.52 0.68 10.71
C PRO A 29 -12.52 -0.84 10.59
N HIS A 30 -13.51 -1.40 9.86
CA HIS A 30 -13.49 -2.82 9.49
C HIS A 30 -12.40 -3.18 8.47
N VAL A 31 -12.02 -2.21 7.64
CA VAL A 31 -10.97 -2.35 6.63
C VAL A 31 -10.20 -1.04 6.52
N GLY A 32 -8.89 -1.11 6.56
CA GLY A 32 -7.98 0.00 6.28
C GLY A 32 -7.25 -0.22 4.95
N VAL A 33 -7.02 0.87 4.22
CA VAL A 33 -6.15 0.89 3.04
C VAL A 33 -5.20 2.06 3.21
N ALA A 34 -3.91 1.78 3.33
CA ALA A 34 -2.88 2.80 3.33
C ALA A 34 -2.41 3.08 1.91
N VAL A 35 -2.18 4.35 1.60
CA VAL A 35 -1.64 4.81 0.32
C VAL A 35 -0.41 5.64 0.60
N ASP A 36 0.70 5.24 0.03
CA ASP A 36 2.00 5.85 0.27
C ASP A 36 2.83 5.82 -1.01
N VAL A 37 3.96 6.52 -1.01
CA VAL A 37 4.93 6.49 -2.11
C VAL A 37 5.83 5.25 -2.01
N THR A 38 6.39 4.84 -3.14
CA THR A 38 7.45 3.82 -3.17
C THR A 38 8.52 4.20 -4.17
N HIS A 39 9.68 3.57 -4.04
CA HIS A 39 10.80 3.82 -4.94
C HIS A 39 10.61 3.08 -6.26
N ALA A 40 10.81 3.79 -7.38
CA ALA A 40 11.00 3.15 -8.68
C ALA A 40 12.39 2.49 -8.73
N THR A 41 12.46 1.31 -9.35
CA THR A 41 13.69 0.52 -9.44
C THR A 41 14.29 0.52 -10.86
N ASP A 42 13.77 1.36 -11.73
CA ASP A 42 14.24 1.55 -13.10
C ASP A 42 15.38 2.57 -13.21
N CYS A 43 16.16 2.73 -12.14
CA CYS A 43 17.36 3.55 -12.11
C CYS A 43 18.64 2.67 -12.07
N PRO A 44 19.78 3.18 -12.59
CA PRO A 44 20.97 2.37 -12.81
C PRO A 44 21.64 1.76 -11.56
N THR A 45 21.37 2.31 -10.39
CA THR A 45 22.02 1.94 -9.13
C THR A 45 21.26 0.91 -8.30
N ILE A 46 20.09 0.45 -8.77
CA ILE A 46 19.23 -0.47 -8.02
C ILE A 46 19.30 -1.88 -8.63
N ASP A 47 19.53 -2.87 -7.79
CA ASP A 47 19.46 -4.27 -8.19
C ASP A 47 18.00 -4.77 -8.15
N LYS A 48 17.40 -4.90 -9.32
CA LYS A 48 16.01 -5.39 -9.49
C LYS A 48 15.78 -6.81 -8.97
N LYS A 49 16.83 -7.62 -8.86
CA LYS A 49 16.70 -8.98 -8.31
C LYS A 49 16.41 -8.95 -6.81
N THR A 50 16.91 -7.94 -6.14
CA THR A 50 16.70 -7.74 -4.69
C THR A 50 15.48 -6.89 -4.39
N GLU A 51 15.28 -5.80 -5.14
CA GLU A 51 14.28 -4.77 -4.84
C GLU A 51 12.97 -4.93 -5.64
N GLY A 52 12.95 -5.83 -6.63
CA GLY A 52 11.82 -5.99 -7.53
C GLY A 52 11.89 -5.07 -8.75
N ASP A 53 10.92 -5.19 -9.66
CA ASP A 53 10.84 -4.38 -10.88
C ASP A 53 9.64 -3.43 -10.81
N VAL A 54 9.84 -2.26 -10.22
CA VAL A 54 8.87 -1.17 -10.12
C VAL A 54 9.33 -0.03 -11.01
N ARG A 55 8.47 0.39 -11.93
CA ARG A 55 8.79 1.40 -12.95
C ARG A 55 8.04 2.70 -12.71
N LEU A 56 8.72 3.80 -12.87
CA LEU A 56 8.10 5.12 -12.86
C LEU A 56 7.04 5.21 -13.98
N GLY A 57 5.84 5.67 -13.64
CA GLY A 57 4.73 5.75 -14.60
C GLY A 57 4.06 4.41 -14.92
N GLY A 58 4.49 3.28 -14.32
CA GLY A 58 3.92 1.95 -14.54
C GLY A 58 2.57 1.69 -13.85
N GLY A 59 1.96 2.70 -13.25
CA GLY A 59 0.73 2.58 -12.47
C GLY A 59 0.98 2.33 -10.99
N PRO A 60 -0.06 2.27 -10.16
CA PRO A 60 0.05 2.04 -8.73
C PRO A 60 0.70 0.69 -8.43
N VAL A 61 1.42 0.63 -7.32
CA VAL A 61 2.05 -0.60 -6.82
C VAL A 61 1.15 -1.22 -5.76
N ILE A 62 0.76 -2.47 -5.97
CA ILE A 62 -0.03 -3.23 -5.00
C ILE A 62 0.88 -4.21 -4.28
N TYR A 63 1.11 -3.96 -3.00
CA TYR A 63 1.99 -4.77 -2.17
C TYR A 63 1.31 -6.01 -1.60
N ARG A 64 2.11 -7.08 -1.46
CA ARG A 64 1.82 -8.28 -0.65
C ARG A 64 2.90 -8.44 0.41
N GLY A 65 2.51 -8.82 1.60
CA GLY A 65 3.46 -8.99 2.70
C GLY A 65 2.80 -9.34 4.02
N PRO A 66 3.59 -9.47 5.10
CA PRO A 66 3.09 -9.95 6.39
C PRO A 66 2.00 -9.08 7.02
N ASN A 67 2.07 -7.77 6.81
CA ASN A 67 1.10 -6.80 7.32
C ASN A 67 0.00 -6.43 6.30
N MET A 68 -0.06 -7.14 5.16
CA MET A 68 -1.09 -6.93 4.14
C MET A 68 -2.14 -8.02 4.21
N ASN A 69 -3.41 -7.66 4.39
CA ASN A 69 -4.49 -8.63 4.36
C ASN A 69 -4.66 -9.21 2.95
N PRO A 70 -4.51 -10.53 2.75
CA PRO A 70 -4.53 -11.14 1.41
C PRO A 70 -5.89 -11.03 0.72
N VAL A 71 -6.98 -10.97 1.48
CA VAL A 71 -8.33 -10.81 0.92
C VAL A 71 -8.50 -9.40 0.36
N VAL A 72 -8.07 -8.37 1.10
CA VAL A 72 -8.11 -6.97 0.65
C VAL A 72 -7.21 -6.78 -0.57
N THR A 73 -5.99 -7.30 -0.53
CA THR A 73 -5.05 -7.23 -1.66
C THR A 73 -5.63 -7.89 -2.91
N SER A 74 -6.23 -9.07 -2.79
CA SER A 74 -6.85 -9.77 -3.91
C SER A 74 -8.06 -9.00 -4.47
N ARG A 75 -8.80 -8.31 -3.62
CA ARG A 75 -9.89 -7.41 -4.03
C ARG A 75 -9.37 -6.23 -4.86
N LEU A 76 -8.30 -5.57 -4.40
CA LEU A 76 -7.67 -4.46 -5.13
C LEU A 76 -7.22 -4.91 -6.51
N VAL A 77 -6.54 -6.04 -6.61
CA VAL A 77 -6.12 -6.64 -7.90
C VAL A 77 -7.31 -6.92 -8.81
N SER A 78 -8.37 -7.53 -8.27
CA SER A 78 -9.60 -7.82 -9.04
C SER A 78 -10.28 -6.54 -9.54
N ILE A 79 -10.31 -5.49 -8.73
CA ILE A 79 -10.88 -4.19 -9.11
C ILE A 79 -10.03 -3.55 -10.22
N ALA A 80 -8.71 -3.55 -10.09
CA ALA A 80 -7.82 -3.04 -11.13
C ALA A 80 -8.05 -3.74 -12.47
N GLY A 81 -8.17 -5.07 -12.47
CA GLY A 81 -8.48 -5.84 -13.67
C GLY A 81 -9.83 -5.49 -14.30
N ARG A 82 -10.89 -5.33 -13.49
CA ARG A 82 -12.22 -4.95 -14.00
C ARG A 82 -12.27 -3.53 -14.59
N LEU A 83 -11.45 -2.65 -14.06
CA LEU A 83 -11.35 -1.25 -14.50
C LEU A 83 -10.28 -1.06 -15.59
N GLU A 84 -9.67 -2.15 -16.04
CA GLU A 84 -8.56 -2.13 -17.03
C GLU A 84 -7.41 -1.19 -16.61
N MET A 85 -7.20 -1.05 -15.28
CA MET A 85 -6.14 -0.23 -14.73
C MET A 85 -4.81 -0.99 -14.73
N THR A 86 -3.80 -0.40 -15.29
CA THR A 86 -2.43 -0.89 -15.14
C THR A 86 -1.99 -0.76 -13.69
N TYR A 87 -1.42 -1.81 -13.13
CA TYR A 87 -0.82 -1.81 -11.79
C TYR A 87 0.45 -2.66 -11.78
N GLN A 88 1.27 -2.49 -10.75
CA GLN A 88 2.51 -3.24 -10.58
C GLN A 88 2.43 -4.07 -9.30
N PRO A 89 2.61 -5.40 -9.37
CA PRO A 89 2.67 -6.22 -8.16
C PRO A 89 4.04 -6.09 -7.50
N ALA A 90 4.06 -5.93 -6.19
CA ALA A 90 5.26 -6.00 -5.38
C ALA A 90 5.04 -6.88 -4.14
N ALA A 91 6.13 -7.33 -3.54
CA ALA A 91 6.06 -8.14 -2.33
C ALA A 91 7.19 -7.77 -1.37
N SER A 92 6.90 -7.84 -0.07
CA SER A 92 7.89 -7.71 0.99
C SER A 92 7.84 -8.95 1.87
N GLY A 93 8.99 -9.53 2.17
CA GLY A 93 9.11 -10.64 3.12
C GLY A 93 9.11 -10.22 4.59
N ARG A 94 9.03 -8.94 4.85
CA ARG A 94 9.02 -8.33 6.18
C ARG A 94 7.97 -7.21 6.25
N PRO A 95 7.52 -6.80 7.44
CA PRO A 95 6.64 -5.64 7.58
C PRO A 95 7.24 -4.40 6.93
N THR A 96 6.40 -3.62 6.30
CA THR A 96 6.79 -2.32 5.72
C THR A 96 6.77 -1.25 6.81
N GLY A 97 7.56 -0.20 6.66
CA GLY A 97 7.57 0.95 7.58
C GLY A 97 6.55 2.02 7.17
N THR A 98 5.32 1.61 6.82
CA THR A 98 4.26 2.52 6.36
C THR A 98 3.03 2.43 7.27
N ASP A 99 2.09 3.33 7.09
CA ASP A 99 0.81 3.36 7.83
C ASP A 99 -0.04 2.08 7.72
N ALA A 100 0.36 1.13 6.89
CA ALA A 100 -0.27 -0.19 6.77
C ALA A 100 0.22 -1.21 7.82
N ASN A 101 1.13 -0.83 8.72
CA ASN A 101 1.74 -1.71 9.72
C ASN A 101 0.91 -1.85 11.00
#